data_456bf0e1052e2bad4483b52227be835d
#
_entry.id   456bf0e1052e2bad4483b52227be835d
#
_cell.length_a   1.000
_cell.length_b   1.000
_cell.length_c   1.000
_cell.angle_alpha   90.00
_cell.angle_beta   90.00
_cell.angle_gamma   90.00
#
_symmetry.space_group_name_H-M   'P 1'
#
loop_
_entity.id
_entity.type
_entity.pdbx_description
1 polymer ?
#
loop_
_entity_poly.entity_id
_entity_poly.type
_entity_poly.pdbx_seq_one_letter_code
_entity_poly.pdbx_strand_id
1 'polypeptide(L)'
;MINGKKIVIIMPAYNAEKTLKQTYDEIYRDFVDEVILVDDNSQDNTKLVSKELNITTIVHKENKGYGGNQKSCYKAALKAGADIVIMLHPDYQYT
;
A
#
# COMPACT_ATOMS: atom_id res chain seq x y z
N MET A 1 -13.74 -4.87 8.72
CA MET A 1 -13.42 -5.70 9.92
C MET A 1 -14.16 -7.02 9.84
N ILE A 2 -13.49 -8.08 10.15
CA ILE A 2 -14.09 -9.43 10.16
C ILE A 2 -13.91 -10.02 11.55
N ASN A 3 -15.02 -10.44 12.18
CA ASN A 3 -15.01 -11.06 13.50
C ASN A 3 -14.27 -10.22 14.55
N GLY A 4 -14.44 -8.91 14.51
CA GLY A 4 -13.76 -8.00 15.41
C GLY A 4 -12.29 -7.77 15.14
N LYS A 5 -11.76 -8.28 14.03
CA LYS A 5 -10.36 -8.14 13.64
C LYS A 5 -10.19 -7.02 12.64
N LYS A 6 -9.22 -6.14 12.88
CA LYS A 6 -8.91 -5.04 11.96
C LYS A 6 -8.06 -5.55 10.81
N ILE A 7 -8.54 -5.32 9.59
CA ILE A 7 -7.86 -5.76 8.36
C ILE A 7 -7.26 -4.55 7.66
N VAL A 8 -5.95 -4.59 7.46
CA VAL A 8 -5.20 -3.53 6.77
C VAL A 8 -4.53 -4.11 5.53
N ILE A 9 -4.74 -3.46 4.39
CA ILE A 9 -4.02 -3.79 3.17
C ILE A 9 -2.82 -2.85 3.07
N ILE A 10 -1.64 -3.42 2.81
CA ILE A 10 -0.41 -2.67 2.59
C ILE A 10 0.07 -2.86 1.16
N MET A 11 0.47 -1.77 0.53
CA MET A 11 0.92 -1.78 -0.85
C MET A 11 2.32 -1.18 -0.95
N PRO A 12 3.37 -2.01 -1.09
CA PRO A 12 4.69 -1.47 -1.40
C PRO A 12 4.69 -1.06 -2.87
N ALA A 13 5.01 0.20 -3.15
CA ALA A 13 4.91 0.74 -4.50
C ALA A 13 6.21 1.41 -4.93
N TYR A 14 6.54 1.20 -6.20
CA TYR A 14 7.63 1.90 -6.87
C TYR A 14 7.29 2.04 -8.35
N ASN A 15 7.13 3.28 -8.80
CA ASN A 15 6.78 3.60 -10.19
C ASN A 15 5.52 2.84 -10.66
N ALA A 16 4.47 2.92 -9.87
CA ALA A 16 3.21 2.21 -10.09
C ALA A 16 2.09 3.13 -10.59
N GLU A 17 2.42 4.28 -11.14
CA GLU A 17 1.44 5.28 -11.57
C GLU A 17 0.35 4.69 -12.48
N LYS A 18 0.74 3.83 -13.41
CA LYS A 18 -0.18 3.32 -14.44
C LYS A 18 -1.11 2.21 -13.95
N THR A 19 -0.73 1.53 -12.87
CA THR A 19 -1.44 0.32 -12.42
C THR A 19 -2.12 0.49 -11.06
N LEU A 20 -1.75 1.52 -10.31
CA LEU A 20 -2.24 1.68 -8.94
C LEU A 20 -3.77 1.77 -8.87
N LYS A 21 -4.39 2.60 -9.71
CA LYS A 21 -5.83 2.77 -9.66
C LYS A 21 -6.56 1.46 -9.93
N GLN A 22 -6.12 0.71 -10.93
CA GLN A 22 -6.72 -0.58 -11.25
C GLN A 22 -6.60 -1.56 -10.09
N THR A 23 -5.42 -1.64 -9.48
CA THR A 23 -5.22 -2.51 -8.33
C THR A 23 -6.11 -2.09 -7.17
N TYR A 24 -6.19 -0.79 -6.90
CA TYR A 24 -7.03 -0.28 -5.82
C TYR A 24 -8.50 -0.58 -6.06
N ASP A 25 -8.97 -0.44 -7.30
CA ASP A 25 -10.37 -0.69 -7.66
C ASP A 25 -10.75 -2.16 -7.51
N GLU A 26 -9.79 -3.07 -7.55
CA GLU A 26 -10.02 -4.50 -7.36
C GLU A 26 -10.13 -4.92 -5.90
N ILE A 27 -9.82 -4.02 -4.95
CA ILE A 27 -9.88 -4.34 -3.53
C ILE A 27 -11.33 -4.47 -3.09
N TYR A 28 -11.65 -5.59 -2.44
CA TYR A 28 -12.97 -5.83 -1.87
C TYR A 28 -13.06 -5.12 -0.52
N ARG A 29 -13.63 -3.92 -0.53
CA ARG A 29 -13.53 -3.00 0.61
C ARG A 29 -14.46 -3.26 1.76
N ASP A 30 -15.45 -4.14 1.59
CA ASP A 30 -16.44 -4.40 2.65
C ASP A 30 -15.79 -4.89 3.95
N PHE A 31 -14.64 -5.56 3.84
CA PHE A 31 -13.96 -6.13 5.00
C PHE A 31 -12.67 -5.41 5.36
N VAL A 32 -12.25 -4.42 4.56
CA VAL A 32 -10.98 -3.73 4.73
C VAL A 32 -11.19 -2.46 5.53
N ASP A 33 -10.43 -2.31 6.60
CA ASP A 33 -10.53 -1.14 7.46
C ASP A 33 -9.64 0.00 7.01
N GLU A 34 -8.47 -0.33 6.44
CA GLU A 34 -7.53 0.70 6.01
C GLU A 34 -6.65 0.17 4.88
N VAL A 35 -6.28 1.06 3.94
CA VAL A 35 -5.34 0.78 2.87
C VAL A 35 -4.17 1.76 3.04
N ILE A 36 -2.96 1.22 3.11
CA ILE A 36 -1.74 2.01 3.27
C ILE A 36 -0.81 1.70 2.09
N LEU A 37 -0.32 2.74 1.43
CA LEU A 37 0.67 2.61 0.38
C LEU A 37 1.97 3.22 0.86
N VAL A 38 3.07 2.49 0.71
CA VAL A 38 4.41 3.02 0.97
C VAL A 38 5.13 3.18 -0.36
N ASP A 39 5.36 4.41 -0.75
CA ASP A 39 6.04 4.76 -1.98
C ASP A 39 7.54 4.80 -1.75
N ASP A 40 8.28 3.95 -2.47
CA ASP A 40 9.73 3.83 -2.31
C ASP A 40 10.48 4.87 -3.14
N ASN A 41 10.06 6.13 -2.99
CA ASN A 41 10.66 7.27 -3.70
C ASN A 41 10.52 7.13 -5.21
N SER A 42 9.28 6.90 -5.67
CA SER A 42 8.98 6.81 -7.11
C SER A 42 9.34 8.09 -7.83
N GLN A 43 9.75 7.94 -9.09
CA GLN A 43 10.08 9.06 -9.97
C GLN A 43 8.89 9.48 -10.82
N ASP A 44 7.82 8.70 -10.82
CA ASP A 44 6.58 9.04 -11.52
C ASP A 44 5.56 9.65 -10.54
N ASN A 45 4.30 9.71 -10.94
CA ASN A 45 3.23 10.30 -10.13
C ASN A 45 2.53 9.31 -9.20
N THR A 46 3.18 8.20 -8.83
CA THR A 46 2.59 7.19 -7.94
C THR A 46 2.01 7.80 -6.67
N LYS A 47 2.77 8.66 -5.99
CA LYS A 47 2.29 9.26 -4.74
C LYS A 47 1.08 10.18 -4.95
N LEU A 48 1.03 10.89 -6.08
CA LEU A 48 -0.10 11.75 -6.40
C LEU A 48 -1.35 10.93 -6.66
N VAL A 49 -1.24 9.84 -7.43
CA VAL A 49 -2.36 8.94 -7.70
C VAL A 49 -2.88 8.35 -6.39
N SER A 50 -1.97 7.92 -5.52
CA SER A 50 -2.35 7.36 -4.21
C SER A 50 -3.15 8.37 -3.39
N LYS A 51 -2.70 9.62 -3.34
CA LYS A 51 -3.40 10.66 -2.60
C LYS A 51 -4.75 11.00 -3.21
N GLU A 52 -4.85 11.00 -4.53
CA GLU A 52 -6.12 11.23 -5.23
C GLU A 52 -7.15 10.15 -4.92
N LEU A 53 -6.68 8.92 -4.69
CA LEU A 53 -7.54 7.79 -4.31
C LEU A 53 -7.85 7.77 -2.81
N ASN A 54 -7.37 8.77 -2.06
CA ASN A 54 -7.54 8.85 -0.61
C ASN A 54 -6.91 7.68 0.14
N ILE A 55 -5.82 7.15 -0.39
CA ILE A 55 -5.06 6.09 0.27
C ILE A 55 -4.08 6.75 1.24
N THR A 56 -3.94 6.19 2.44
CA THR A 56 -2.89 6.62 3.38
C THR A 56 -1.54 6.38 2.73
N THR A 57 -0.79 7.45 2.47
CA THR A 57 0.43 7.38 1.67
C THR A 57 1.65 7.77 2.50
N ILE A 58 2.63 6.88 2.55
CA ILE A 58 3.92 7.11 3.18
C ILE A 58 4.96 7.12 2.06
N VAL A 59 5.84 8.11 2.07
CA VAL A 59 6.85 8.27 1.01
C VAL A 59 8.23 8.18 1.64
N HIS A 60 9.08 7.28 1.14
CA HIS A 60 10.48 7.22 1.56
C HIS A 60 11.25 8.40 0.98
N LYS A 61 12.14 8.96 1.77
CA LYS A 61 13.00 10.07 1.30
C LYS A 61 14.03 9.60 0.29
N GLU A 62 14.37 8.31 0.33
CA GLU A 62 15.28 7.69 -0.61
C GLU A 62 14.84 6.26 -0.85
N ASN A 63 15.22 5.70 -1.98
CA ASN A 63 14.84 4.33 -2.34
C ASN A 63 15.51 3.34 -1.40
N LYS A 64 14.72 2.50 -0.75
CA LYS A 64 15.20 1.49 0.20
C LYS A 64 15.19 0.08 -0.39
N GLY A 65 14.70 -0.06 -1.62
CA GLY A 65 14.54 -1.36 -2.24
C GLY A 65 13.30 -2.10 -1.75
N TYR A 66 12.99 -3.20 -2.41
CA TYR A 66 11.78 -3.94 -2.14
C TYR A 66 11.71 -4.44 -0.69
N GLY A 67 12.79 -5.04 -0.19
CA GLY A 67 12.81 -5.54 1.19
C GLY A 67 12.65 -4.44 2.23
N GLY A 68 13.30 -3.29 2.00
CA GLY A 68 13.14 -2.12 2.87
C GLY A 68 11.72 -1.58 2.84
N ASN A 69 11.10 -1.58 1.67
CA ASN A 69 9.72 -1.15 1.52
C ASN A 69 8.76 -2.09 2.23
N GLN A 70 8.94 -3.41 2.10
CA GLN A 70 8.13 -4.37 2.83
C GLN A 70 8.19 -4.14 4.35
N LYS A 71 9.39 -3.90 4.89
CA LYS A 71 9.54 -3.61 6.32
C LYS A 71 8.76 -2.38 6.72
N SER A 72 8.83 -1.32 5.93
CA SER A 72 8.06 -0.09 6.20
C SER A 72 6.56 -0.35 6.16
N CYS A 73 6.09 -1.16 5.22
CA CYS A 73 4.69 -1.54 5.11
C CYS A 73 4.22 -2.26 6.38
N TYR A 74 4.96 -3.27 6.82
CA TYR A 74 4.57 -4.01 8.02
C TYR A 74 4.59 -3.15 9.26
N LYS A 75 5.59 -2.27 9.40
CA LYS A 75 5.63 -1.31 10.51
C LYS A 75 4.40 -0.41 10.51
N ALA A 76 4.02 0.10 9.34
CA ALA A 76 2.86 0.96 9.21
C ALA A 76 1.57 0.23 9.59
N ALA A 77 1.43 -1.02 9.15
CA ALA A 77 0.26 -1.83 9.47
C ALA A 77 0.15 -2.10 10.97
N LEU A 78 1.26 -2.46 11.62
CA LEU A 78 1.28 -2.69 13.06
C LEU A 78 0.95 -1.42 13.82
N LYS A 79 1.48 -0.29 13.39
CA LYS A 79 1.22 1.01 14.01
C LYS A 79 -0.26 1.40 13.86
N ALA A 80 -0.89 0.98 12.78
CA ALA A 80 -2.32 1.21 12.53
C ALA A 80 -3.21 0.27 13.33
N GLY A 81 -2.65 -0.68 14.08
CA GLY A 81 -3.42 -1.61 14.90
C GLY A 81 -3.98 -2.80 14.14
N ALA A 82 -3.35 -3.20 13.05
CA ALA A 82 -3.83 -4.31 12.24
C ALA A 82 -3.77 -5.64 13.00
N ASP A 83 -4.85 -6.40 12.93
CA ASP A 83 -4.89 -7.79 13.36
C ASP A 83 -4.55 -8.71 12.20
N ILE A 84 -4.97 -8.33 11.00
CA ILE A 84 -4.71 -9.07 9.75
C ILE A 84 -4.10 -8.08 8.76
N VAL A 85 -2.96 -8.47 8.18
CA VAL A 85 -2.25 -7.66 7.20
C VAL A 85 -2.23 -8.41 5.87
N ILE A 86 -2.68 -7.75 4.82
CA ILE A 86 -2.66 -8.30 3.46
C ILE A 86 -1.75 -7.42 2.62
N MET A 87 -0.72 -8.02 2.02
CA MET A 87 0.17 -7.32 1.13
C MET A 87 -0.33 -7.44 -0.31
N LEU A 88 -0.47 -6.31 -0.98
CA LEU A 88 -0.94 -6.26 -2.36
C LEU A 88 0.03 -5.39 -3.16
N HIS A 89 0.48 -5.94 -4.29
CA HIS A 89 1.44 -5.25 -5.15
C HIS A 89 0.72 -4.50 -6.26
N PRO A 90 0.82 -3.15 -6.31
CA PRO A 90 0.06 -2.38 -7.28
C PRO A 90 0.68 -2.30 -8.67
N ASP A 91 1.90 -2.76 -8.83
CA ASP A 91 2.64 -2.56 -10.07
C ASP A 91 2.62 -3.74 -11.04
N TYR A 92 2.03 -4.88 -10.68
CA TYR A 92 1.88 -6.06 -11.56
C TYR A 92 3.18 -6.52 -12.22
N GLN A 93 4.33 -6.17 -11.69
CA GLN A 93 5.61 -6.46 -12.33
C GLN A 93 6.23 -7.78 -11.90
N TYR A 94 5.52 -8.55 -11.13
CA TYR A 94 6.05 -9.80 -10.60
C TYR A 94 5.65 -10.95 -11.49
N THR A 95 6.58 -11.42 -12.21
CA THR A 95 6.44 -12.62 -13.00
C THR A 95 7.15 -13.77 -12.30
#